data_8991f79ab83c12df9f5f50a4cf756ac7
#
_entry.id   8991f79ab83c12df9f5f50a4cf756ac7
#
_cell.length_a   1.000
_cell.length_b   1.000
_cell.length_c   1.000
_cell.angle_alpha   90.00
_cell.angle_beta   90.00
_cell.angle_gamma   90.00
#
_symmetry.space_group_name_H-M   'P 1'
#
loop_
_entity.id
_entity.type
_entity.pdbx_description
1 polymer ?
#
loop_
_entity_poly.entity_id
_entity_poly.type
_entity_poly.pdbx_seq_one_letter_code
_entity_poly.pdbx_strand_id
1 'polypeptide(L)'
;MDVLVIVNAQQTSEPRTYLDRILEHWYKDEDAEALVQGAQRLTRGEARRRLFELGHALRGQGLAPGDGVGLFLANRVDSVLVQLAVHLIGCRVVFLPPEPGPGELAALVEQSRARAVVTDPLFAERAADAAGRSIHTPALLSLGPCEQQCTDLLALAAECPDTRPEGVPAPGADEAVTVLYTGGTLGRPKLASHSHRLYNMLVDLVEDVPKYSGSAFFPTMDQGTDRVLAATLLTHGSGHLTSLQALVTGSTLVVLPEFEAGAALTVLREERITATMFVPPMLYAVLDHPECEPGILPELRRIVVGGAATSPSRLQQAVEVFGPVVSQGYGQSEALGITAFGAEDLASEAAVRPELWRSCGRAIADVEIEIRGEDSTAALPVRQVGEVCVRGETVMLGYYEDPERTAAALQDGWLRTGDMGYLDAEGYLYLVDRAKDIIVTGRTSDNVYSRVLEDFLLTLPGVRNAAALGVPDEEYGEAVQIFLATAEGGPDVDPEAVGAAVTGELGELYTPRKTVLLDQLPTTKVGKVDKKALRTAWVSGSLDTP
;
A
#
# COMPACT_ATOMS: atom_id res chain seq x y z
N MET A 1 17.09 -28.91 -33.07
CA MET A 1 17.01 -30.12 -32.19
C MET A 1 17.24 -29.58 -30.80
N ASP A 2 16.19 -28.93 -30.33
CA ASP A 2 16.21 -28.13 -29.14
C ASP A 2 15.86 -29.00 -27.95
N VAL A 3 16.81 -29.04 -27.03
CA VAL A 3 16.72 -29.85 -25.82
C VAL A 3 15.67 -29.18 -24.94
N LEU A 4 14.48 -29.75 -24.93
CA LEU A 4 13.54 -29.63 -23.83
C LEU A 4 14.29 -30.11 -22.58
N VAL A 5 14.83 -29.20 -21.81
CA VAL A 5 15.15 -29.46 -20.41
C VAL A 5 13.80 -29.52 -19.70
N ILE A 6 13.14 -30.66 -19.86
CA ILE A 6 12.15 -31.12 -18.89
C ILE A 6 12.90 -31.15 -17.59
N VAL A 7 12.60 -30.23 -16.70
CA VAL A 7 13.01 -30.29 -15.30
C VAL A 7 12.43 -31.60 -14.78
N ASN A 8 13.28 -32.59 -14.80
CA ASN A 8 12.99 -33.89 -14.22
C ASN A 8 12.66 -33.66 -12.76
N ALA A 9 11.48 -34.06 -12.36
CA ALA A 9 10.99 -34.07 -10.98
C ALA A 9 11.82 -35.07 -10.15
N GLN A 10 13.09 -34.81 -10.00
CA GLN A 10 13.99 -35.41 -9.02
C GLN A 10 14.61 -34.28 -8.22
N GLN A 11 13.93 -33.97 -7.12
CA GLN A 11 14.46 -33.48 -5.86
C GLN A 11 15.88 -32.87 -5.92
N THR A 12 15.97 -31.59 -6.27
CA THR A 12 16.96 -30.71 -5.71
C THR A 12 16.18 -29.79 -4.76
N SER A 13 16.49 -29.88 -3.48
CA SER A 13 15.84 -29.18 -2.37
C SER A 13 16.25 -27.70 -2.30
N GLU A 14 16.29 -27.00 -3.41
CA GLU A 14 16.43 -25.55 -3.38
C GLU A 14 15.05 -24.93 -3.12
N PRO A 15 14.94 -24.00 -2.17
CA PRO A 15 13.68 -23.36 -1.87
C PRO A 15 13.19 -22.62 -3.12
N ARG A 16 11.99 -22.97 -3.56
CA ARG A 16 11.32 -22.37 -4.71
C ARG A 16 11.00 -20.91 -4.37
N THR A 17 11.45 -19.98 -5.21
CA THR A 17 11.18 -18.56 -5.02
C THR A 17 9.88 -18.16 -5.72
N TYR A 18 9.28 -17.03 -5.28
CA TYR A 18 8.12 -16.44 -5.97
C TYR A 18 8.43 -16.13 -7.46
N LEU A 19 9.68 -15.77 -7.79
CA LEU A 19 10.12 -15.57 -9.18
C LEU A 19 10.08 -16.84 -10.01
N ASP A 20 10.48 -17.97 -9.43
CA ASP A 20 10.41 -19.25 -10.11
C ASP A 20 8.96 -19.61 -10.45
N ARG A 21 8.02 -19.27 -9.55
CA ARG A 21 6.59 -19.45 -9.79
C ARG A 21 6.08 -18.59 -10.95
N ILE A 22 6.47 -17.30 -10.98
CA ILE A 22 6.14 -16.40 -12.11
C ILE A 22 6.68 -16.98 -13.43
N LEU A 23 7.94 -17.38 -13.44
CA LEU A 23 8.60 -17.93 -14.63
C LEU A 23 7.95 -19.23 -15.10
N GLU A 24 7.47 -20.10 -14.21
CA GLU A 24 6.72 -21.28 -14.59
C GLU A 24 5.46 -20.96 -15.39
N HIS A 25 4.68 -19.99 -14.94
CA HIS A 25 3.53 -19.52 -15.71
C HIS A 25 3.95 -18.96 -17.06
N TRP A 26 5.07 -18.21 -17.11
CA TRP A 26 5.56 -17.57 -18.33
C TRP A 26 6.21 -18.57 -19.33
N TYR A 27 6.67 -19.72 -18.86
CA TYR A 27 7.12 -20.82 -19.73
C TYR A 27 5.96 -21.71 -20.21
N LYS A 28 4.92 -21.88 -19.39
CA LYS A 28 3.82 -22.79 -19.68
C LYS A 28 2.96 -22.33 -20.86
N ASP A 29 2.76 -21.02 -20.99
CA ASP A 29 1.92 -20.41 -22.03
C ASP A 29 2.53 -19.06 -22.46
N GLU A 30 3.49 -19.13 -23.37
CA GLU A 30 4.28 -17.96 -23.80
C GLU A 30 3.47 -16.93 -24.58
N ASP A 31 2.39 -17.33 -25.23
CA ASP A 31 1.57 -16.47 -26.07
C ASP A 31 0.47 -15.73 -25.28
N ALA A 32 0.18 -16.16 -24.04
CA ALA A 32 -0.79 -15.46 -23.20
C ALA A 32 -0.27 -14.09 -22.76
N GLU A 33 -1.18 -13.13 -22.57
CA GLU A 33 -0.81 -11.82 -22.05
C GLU A 33 -0.30 -11.91 -20.61
N ALA A 34 0.80 -11.21 -20.32
CA ALA A 34 1.35 -11.06 -18.98
C ALA A 34 1.13 -9.65 -18.44
N LEU A 35 1.49 -8.64 -19.23
CA LEU A 35 1.53 -7.23 -18.81
C LEU A 35 0.87 -6.34 -19.87
N VAL A 36 0.01 -5.44 -19.43
CA VAL A 36 -0.75 -4.54 -20.31
C VAL A 36 -0.71 -3.12 -19.76
N GLN A 37 -0.48 -2.14 -20.65
CA GLN A 37 -0.58 -0.71 -20.34
C GLN A 37 -1.04 0.04 -21.60
N GLY A 38 -2.32 0.35 -21.70
CA GLY A 38 -2.90 0.94 -22.91
C GLY A 38 -2.63 0.07 -24.14
N ALA A 39 -1.97 0.65 -25.15
CA ALA A 39 -1.61 -0.09 -26.38
C ALA A 39 -0.40 -1.03 -26.23
N GLN A 40 0.39 -0.88 -25.17
CA GLN A 40 1.52 -1.75 -24.89
C GLN A 40 1.02 -3.05 -24.24
N ARG A 41 1.20 -4.15 -24.96
CA ARG A 41 0.81 -5.48 -24.48
C ARG A 41 2.01 -6.41 -24.63
N LEU A 42 2.37 -7.08 -23.56
CA LEU A 42 3.44 -8.07 -23.57
C LEU A 42 2.87 -9.45 -23.30
N THR A 43 3.23 -10.38 -24.17
CA THR A 43 3.00 -11.80 -23.87
C THR A 43 3.95 -12.27 -22.76
N ARG A 44 3.65 -13.43 -22.17
CA ARG A 44 4.51 -14.04 -21.15
C ARG A 44 5.92 -14.31 -21.67
N GLY A 45 6.04 -14.76 -22.92
CA GLY A 45 7.33 -14.96 -23.56
C GLY A 45 8.11 -13.67 -23.77
N GLU A 46 7.44 -12.58 -24.18
CA GLU A 46 8.06 -11.25 -24.32
C GLU A 46 8.47 -10.66 -22.97
N ALA A 47 7.61 -10.76 -21.96
CA ALA A 47 7.90 -10.28 -20.61
C ALA A 47 9.11 -11.04 -20.01
N ARG A 48 9.18 -12.37 -20.20
CA ARG A 48 10.32 -13.19 -19.77
C ARG A 48 11.62 -12.78 -20.45
N ARG A 49 11.63 -12.61 -21.79
CA ARG A 49 12.83 -12.14 -22.50
C ARG A 49 13.32 -10.81 -21.97
N ARG A 50 12.45 -9.82 -21.88
CA ARG A 50 12.80 -8.49 -21.34
C ARG A 50 13.29 -8.54 -19.90
N LEU A 51 12.71 -9.42 -19.07
CA LEU A 51 13.15 -9.64 -17.70
C LEU A 51 14.62 -10.11 -17.66
N PHE A 52 14.99 -11.07 -18.52
CA PHE A 52 16.35 -11.59 -18.57
C PHE A 52 17.34 -10.58 -19.14
N GLU A 53 16.97 -9.89 -20.21
CA GLU A 53 17.76 -8.79 -20.80
C GLU A 53 18.05 -7.70 -19.75
N LEU A 54 17.03 -7.26 -18.99
CA LEU A 54 17.20 -6.31 -17.88
C LEU A 54 18.12 -6.85 -16.79
N GLY A 55 18.00 -8.13 -16.43
CA GLY A 55 18.89 -8.77 -15.46
C GLY A 55 20.35 -8.74 -15.90
N HIS A 56 20.65 -9.04 -17.17
CA HIS A 56 22.00 -8.93 -17.72
C HIS A 56 22.50 -7.50 -17.77
N ALA A 57 21.66 -6.54 -18.18
CA ALA A 57 22.00 -5.13 -18.22
C ALA A 57 22.38 -4.61 -16.83
N LEU A 58 21.59 -4.93 -15.81
CA LEU A 58 21.86 -4.55 -14.41
C LEU A 58 23.20 -5.13 -13.92
N ARG A 59 23.47 -6.42 -14.20
CA ARG A 59 24.77 -7.04 -13.85
C ARG A 59 25.93 -6.38 -14.61
N GLY A 60 25.72 -5.98 -15.86
CA GLY A 60 26.69 -5.23 -16.66
C GLY A 60 27.06 -3.87 -16.06
N GLN A 61 26.18 -3.31 -15.22
CA GLN A 61 26.46 -2.10 -14.43
C GLN A 61 27.19 -2.39 -13.09
N GLY A 62 27.66 -3.60 -12.88
CA GLY A 62 28.45 -4.01 -11.72
C GLY A 62 27.62 -4.32 -10.48
N LEU A 63 26.31 -4.56 -10.63
CA LEU A 63 25.45 -4.99 -9.53
C LEU A 63 25.65 -6.48 -9.23
N ALA A 64 25.73 -6.82 -7.96
CA ALA A 64 25.94 -8.16 -7.42
C ALA A 64 24.87 -8.53 -6.38
N PRO A 65 24.64 -9.83 -6.11
CA PRO A 65 23.71 -10.27 -5.08
C PRO A 65 23.95 -9.56 -3.75
N GLY A 66 22.86 -9.12 -3.10
CA GLY A 66 22.88 -8.33 -1.86
C GLY A 66 22.99 -6.81 -2.04
N ASP A 67 23.36 -6.31 -3.21
CA ASP A 67 23.35 -4.87 -3.48
C ASP A 67 21.93 -4.28 -3.42
N GLY A 68 21.81 -3.06 -2.92
CA GLY A 68 20.56 -2.30 -2.98
C GLY A 68 20.40 -1.55 -4.29
N VAL A 69 19.20 -1.58 -4.87
CA VAL A 69 18.83 -0.81 -6.06
C VAL A 69 17.62 0.07 -5.72
N GLY A 70 17.82 1.38 -5.74
CA GLY A 70 16.75 2.36 -5.56
C GLY A 70 15.84 2.41 -6.80
N LEU A 71 14.54 2.25 -6.65
CA LEU A 71 13.57 2.35 -7.73
C LEU A 71 12.72 3.61 -7.56
N PHE A 72 12.98 4.62 -8.37
CA PHE A 72 12.27 5.90 -8.40
C PHE A 72 11.43 6.00 -9.68
N LEU A 73 10.29 5.32 -9.69
CA LEU A 73 9.57 4.92 -10.89
C LEU A 73 8.12 5.39 -10.90
N ALA A 74 7.61 5.70 -12.09
CA ALA A 74 6.19 5.82 -12.38
C ALA A 74 5.55 4.44 -12.59
N ASN A 75 4.22 4.38 -12.62
CA ASN A 75 3.47 3.17 -12.95
C ASN A 75 3.62 2.82 -14.44
N ARG A 76 4.49 1.86 -14.74
CA ARG A 76 4.76 1.37 -16.09
C ARG A 76 5.01 -0.14 -16.10
N VAL A 77 4.78 -0.76 -17.24
CA VAL A 77 5.15 -2.18 -17.48
C VAL A 77 6.65 -2.40 -17.22
N ASP A 78 7.51 -1.48 -17.69
CA ASP A 78 8.95 -1.57 -17.48
C ASP A 78 9.33 -1.45 -15.99
N SER A 79 8.55 -0.73 -15.19
CA SER A 79 8.74 -0.63 -13.72
C SER A 79 8.50 -1.96 -13.02
N VAL A 80 7.53 -2.74 -13.48
CA VAL A 80 7.30 -4.12 -12.99
C VAL A 80 8.47 -5.01 -13.36
N LEU A 81 8.90 -4.96 -14.63
CA LEU A 81 9.98 -5.82 -15.12
C LEU A 81 11.33 -5.52 -14.45
N VAL A 82 11.69 -4.25 -14.26
CA VAL A 82 12.96 -3.90 -13.60
C VAL A 82 12.97 -4.32 -12.14
N GLN A 83 11.85 -4.21 -11.44
CA GLN A 83 11.71 -4.71 -10.07
C GLN A 83 11.98 -6.22 -10.00
N LEU A 84 11.35 -7.00 -10.88
CA LEU A 84 11.60 -8.44 -10.96
C LEU A 84 13.04 -8.75 -11.37
N ALA A 85 13.64 -7.96 -12.27
CA ALA A 85 15.02 -8.14 -12.72
C ALA A 85 16.04 -7.89 -11.60
N VAL A 86 15.79 -6.89 -10.72
CA VAL A 86 16.60 -6.65 -9.53
C VAL A 86 16.57 -7.87 -8.60
N HIS A 87 15.41 -8.43 -8.33
CA HIS A 87 15.29 -9.65 -7.52
C HIS A 87 15.90 -10.87 -8.24
N LEU A 88 15.76 -10.96 -9.57
CA LEU A 88 16.30 -12.08 -10.37
C LEU A 88 17.83 -12.19 -10.27
N ILE A 89 18.53 -11.06 -10.11
CA ILE A 89 19.99 -11.05 -9.96
C ILE A 89 20.44 -11.08 -8.48
N GLY A 90 19.51 -11.32 -7.54
CA GLY A 90 19.78 -11.42 -6.11
C GLY A 90 20.01 -10.06 -5.42
N CYS A 91 19.65 -8.96 -6.06
CA CYS A 91 19.71 -7.62 -5.49
C CYS A 91 18.43 -7.28 -4.70
N ARG A 92 18.56 -6.33 -3.79
CA ARG A 92 17.46 -5.82 -2.98
C ARG A 92 16.84 -4.59 -3.63
N VAL A 93 15.51 -4.58 -3.79
CA VAL A 93 14.74 -3.41 -4.21
C VAL A 93 14.59 -2.43 -3.04
N VAL A 94 14.83 -1.14 -3.29
CA VAL A 94 14.48 -0.06 -2.37
C VAL A 94 13.52 0.88 -3.08
N PHE A 95 12.26 0.90 -2.67
CA PHE A 95 11.29 1.80 -3.28
C PHE A 95 11.49 3.23 -2.80
N LEU A 96 11.68 4.12 -3.77
CA LEU A 96 11.78 5.56 -3.57
C LEU A 96 10.47 6.20 -4.04
N PRO A 97 9.65 6.73 -3.12
CA PRO A 97 8.36 7.30 -3.49
C PRO A 97 8.53 8.65 -4.21
N PRO A 98 7.56 9.04 -5.05
CA PRO A 98 7.65 10.31 -5.79
C PRO A 98 7.29 11.55 -4.95
N GLU A 99 6.77 11.39 -3.73
CA GLU A 99 6.29 12.49 -2.90
C GLU A 99 7.38 13.31 -2.21
N PRO A 100 8.47 12.73 -1.65
CA PRO A 100 9.41 13.47 -0.85
C PRO A 100 10.02 14.67 -1.57
N GLY A 101 10.27 15.73 -0.82
CA GLY A 101 11.03 16.86 -1.30
C GLY A 101 12.51 16.48 -1.58
N PRO A 102 13.29 17.34 -2.26
CA PRO A 102 14.66 17.02 -2.66
C PRO A 102 15.58 16.59 -1.52
N GLY A 103 15.44 17.22 -0.34
CA GLY A 103 16.25 16.89 0.84
C GLY A 103 15.90 15.52 1.43
N GLU A 104 14.63 15.18 1.47
CA GLU A 104 14.16 13.90 1.99
C GLU A 104 14.50 12.75 1.02
N LEU A 105 14.34 12.96 -0.28
CA LEU A 105 14.74 11.99 -1.30
C LEU A 105 16.24 11.70 -1.23
N ALA A 106 17.08 12.73 -1.08
CA ALA A 106 18.51 12.56 -0.89
C ALA A 106 18.84 11.77 0.37
N ALA A 107 18.14 12.02 1.49
CA ALA A 107 18.31 11.27 2.73
C ALA A 107 17.88 9.80 2.56
N LEU A 108 16.83 9.52 1.78
CA LEU A 108 16.39 8.16 1.45
C LEU A 108 17.44 7.41 0.61
N VAL A 109 17.96 8.04 -0.44
CA VAL A 109 19.02 7.47 -1.27
C VAL A 109 20.26 7.19 -0.43
N GLU A 110 20.65 8.11 0.44
CA GLU A 110 21.78 7.95 1.35
C GLU A 110 21.58 6.78 2.32
N GLN A 111 20.44 6.76 3.03
CA GLN A 111 20.12 5.72 4.02
C GLN A 111 19.98 4.33 3.38
N SER A 112 19.47 4.27 2.14
CA SER A 112 19.28 3.01 1.42
C SER A 112 20.58 2.30 1.06
N ARG A 113 21.70 3.01 1.05
CA ARG A 113 23.01 2.54 0.54
C ARG A 113 22.90 1.89 -0.83
N ALA A 114 22.03 2.43 -1.68
CA ALA A 114 21.82 1.90 -3.02
C ALA A 114 23.09 2.03 -3.86
N ARG A 115 23.44 0.97 -4.57
CA ARG A 115 24.55 0.94 -5.54
C ARG A 115 24.13 1.57 -6.87
N ALA A 116 22.86 1.51 -7.19
CA ALA A 116 22.26 2.16 -8.34
C ALA A 116 20.88 2.72 -7.97
N VAL A 117 20.48 3.77 -8.68
CA VAL A 117 19.11 4.29 -8.70
C VAL A 117 18.59 4.14 -10.12
N VAL A 118 17.52 3.38 -10.29
CA VAL A 118 16.78 3.30 -11.56
C VAL A 118 15.63 4.29 -11.49
N THR A 119 15.55 5.19 -12.46
CA THR A 119 14.53 6.24 -12.48
C THR A 119 13.70 6.20 -13.75
N ASP A 120 12.44 6.64 -13.63
CA ASP A 120 11.67 7.05 -14.81
C ASP A 120 12.25 8.36 -15.36
N PRO A 121 12.30 8.56 -16.71
CA PRO A 121 12.71 9.84 -17.30
C PRO A 121 12.00 11.06 -16.72
N LEU A 122 10.73 10.94 -16.30
CA LEU A 122 9.96 12.00 -15.63
C LEU A 122 10.57 12.47 -14.31
N PHE A 123 11.35 11.63 -13.66
CA PHE A 123 11.94 11.91 -12.34
C PHE A 123 13.47 12.06 -12.40
N ALA A 124 14.07 11.99 -13.59
CA ALA A 124 15.52 11.90 -13.78
C ALA A 124 16.30 13.07 -13.14
N GLU A 125 15.79 14.31 -13.23
CA GLU A 125 16.41 15.46 -12.60
C GLU A 125 16.46 15.33 -11.07
N ARG A 126 15.36 14.92 -10.45
CA ARG A 126 15.27 14.71 -9.00
C ARG A 126 16.13 13.54 -8.54
N ALA A 127 16.18 12.47 -9.34
CA ALA A 127 17.04 11.32 -9.07
C ALA A 127 18.52 11.71 -9.13
N ALA A 128 18.92 12.51 -10.13
CA ALA A 128 20.28 12.99 -10.29
C ALA A 128 20.71 13.89 -9.13
N ASP A 129 19.84 14.82 -8.70
CA ASP A 129 20.10 15.68 -7.54
C ASP A 129 20.28 14.85 -6.26
N ALA A 130 19.36 13.88 -6.00
CA ALA A 130 19.43 13.03 -4.83
C ALA A 130 20.68 12.12 -4.83
N ALA A 131 21.00 11.50 -5.97
CA ALA A 131 22.20 10.67 -6.13
C ALA A 131 23.50 11.48 -5.97
N GLY A 132 23.52 12.70 -6.51
CA GLY A 132 24.68 13.61 -6.41
C GLY A 132 24.95 14.13 -4.99
N ARG A 133 23.96 14.10 -4.10
CA ARG A 133 24.11 14.45 -2.68
C ARG A 133 24.51 13.26 -1.80
N SER A 134 24.38 12.03 -2.30
CA SER A 134 24.74 10.82 -1.55
C SER A 134 26.25 10.58 -1.57
N ILE A 135 26.82 10.27 -0.39
CA ILE A 135 28.23 9.87 -0.28
C ILE A 135 28.52 8.52 -0.95
N HIS A 136 27.48 7.71 -1.17
CA HIS A 136 27.59 6.40 -1.82
C HIS A 136 27.65 6.50 -3.34
N THR A 137 27.40 7.68 -3.92
CA THR A 137 27.48 7.95 -5.37
C THR A 137 26.87 6.82 -6.23
N PRO A 138 25.59 6.50 -6.07
CA PRO A 138 24.97 5.40 -6.80
C PRO A 138 25.00 5.66 -8.32
N ALA A 139 25.13 4.58 -9.11
CA ALA A 139 24.97 4.67 -10.56
C ALA A 139 23.54 5.13 -10.90
N LEU A 140 23.39 6.08 -11.81
CA LEU A 140 22.08 6.55 -12.23
C LEU A 140 21.68 5.90 -13.56
N LEU A 141 20.61 5.10 -13.51
CA LEU A 141 20.05 4.36 -14.63
C LEU A 141 18.64 4.90 -14.93
N SER A 142 18.20 4.90 -16.17
CA SER A 142 16.89 5.40 -16.56
C SER A 142 16.12 4.38 -17.40
N LEU A 143 14.80 4.35 -17.25
CA LEU A 143 13.90 3.53 -18.08
C LEU A 143 13.55 4.29 -19.38
N GLY A 144 14.56 4.56 -20.19
CA GLY A 144 14.51 5.27 -21.45
C GLY A 144 15.43 6.48 -21.47
N PRO A 145 15.48 7.20 -22.62
CA PRO A 145 16.36 8.37 -22.80
C PRO A 145 16.03 9.47 -21.78
N CYS A 146 17.06 10.09 -21.22
CA CYS A 146 16.92 11.27 -20.35
C CYS A 146 17.98 12.31 -20.67
N GLU A 147 17.72 13.59 -20.34
CA GLU A 147 18.67 14.71 -20.57
C GLU A 147 19.82 14.74 -19.56
N GLN A 148 19.62 14.14 -18.39
CA GLN A 148 20.60 14.02 -17.32
C GLN A 148 21.66 12.96 -17.67
N GLN A 149 22.81 12.99 -17.01
CA GLN A 149 23.87 11.99 -17.17
C GLN A 149 23.44 10.63 -16.55
N CYS A 150 22.40 10.04 -17.09
CA CYS A 150 21.95 8.70 -16.73
C CYS A 150 22.12 7.72 -17.90
N THR A 151 22.37 6.48 -17.55
CA THR A 151 22.51 5.41 -18.53
C THR A 151 21.11 4.87 -18.88
N ASP A 152 20.76 4.84 -20.17
CA ASP A 152 19.49 4.24 -20.62
C ASP A 152 19.55 2.72 -20.47
N LEU A 153 18.88 2.22 -19.41
CA LEU A 153 18.86 0.80 -19.07
C LEU A 153 18.09 -0.03 -20.10
N LEU A 154 17.04 0.55 -20.72
CA LEU A 154 16.27 -0.17 -21.74
C LEU A 154 17.06 -0.35 -23.03
N ALA A 155 17.83 0.67 -23.43
CA ALA A 155 18.72 0.57 -24.59
C ALA A 155 19.84 -0.46 -24.35
N LEU A 156 20.42 -0.48 -23.14
CA LEU A 156 21.41 -1.50 -22.79
C LEU A 156 20.80 -2.92 -22.77
N ALA A 157 19.61 -3.06 -22.22
CA ALA A 157 18.91 -4.35 -22.12
C ALA A 157 18.66 -4.96 -23.50
N ALA A 158 18.28 -4.13 -24.49
CA ALA A 158 18.02 -4.58 -25.86
C ALA A 158 19.24 -5.21 -26.57
N GLU A 159 20.45 -4.98 -26.06
CA GLU A 159 21.70 -5.58 -26.56
C GLU A 159 22.16 -6.80 -25.74
N CYS A 160 21.41 -7.17 -24.69
CA CYS A 160 21.74 -8.25 -23.77
C CYS A 160 21.11 -9.60 -24.20
N PRO A 161 21.65 -10.72 -23.70
CA PRO A 161 21.03 -12.03 -23.90
C PRO A 161 19.63 -12.13 -23.28
N ASP A 162 18.73 -12.82 -23.96
CA ASP A 162 17.36 -13.12 -23.50
C ASP A 162 17.26 -14.43 -22.70
N THR A 163 18.39 -14.91 -22.18
CA THR A 163 18.50 -16.10 -21.33
C THR A 163 18.64 -15.73 -19.86
N ARG A 164 18.19 -16.62 -18.97
CA ARG A 164 18.29 -16.39 -17.51
C ARG A 164 19.75 -16.13 -17.11
N PRO A 165 20.04 -15.05 -16.35
CA PRO A 165 21.36 -14.81 -15.79
C PRO A 165 21.81 -15.97 -14.88
N GLU A 166 23.01 -16.51 -15.14
CA GLU A 166 23.57 -17.63 -14.38
C GLU A 166 24.39 -17.18 -13.16
N GLY A 167 24.61 -18.10 -12.22
CA GLY A 167 25.49 -17.88 -11.06
C GLY A 167 24.91 -16.95 -10.00
N VAL A 168 23.59 -16.79 -9.96
CA VAL A 168 22.89 -16.09 -8.88
C VAL A 168 22.60 -17.10 -7.78
N PRO A 169 23.11 -16.91 -6.55
CA PRO A 169 22.80 -17.83 -5.45
C PRO A 169 21.32 -17.76 -5.07
N ALA A 170 20.76 -18.89 -4.62
CA ALA A 170 19.43 -18.88 -4.03
C ALA A 170 19.42 -17.99 -2.77
N PRO A 171 18.45 -17.07 -2.63
CA PRO A 171 18.41 -16.19 -1.46
C PRO A 171 17.99 -16.95 -0.22
N GLY A 172 18.53 -16.55 0.92
CA GLY A 172 18.05 -17.02 2.22
C GLY A 172 16.65 -16.51 2.54
N ALA A 173 15.83 -17.33 3.19
CA ALA A 173 14.45 -16.96 3.53
C ALA A 173 14.36 -15.66 4.34
N ASP A 174 15.33 -15.41 5.21
CA ASP A 174 15.38 -14.24 6.09
C ASP A 174 16.21 -13.07 5.51
N GLU A 175 16.70 -13.19 4.27
CA GLU A 175 17.37 -12.08 3.60
C GLU A 175 16.37 -11.02 3.16
N ALA A 176 16.79 -9.75 3.30
CA ALA A 176 15.99 -8.62 2.85
C ALA A 176 15.93 -8.55 1.33
N VAL A 177 14.73 -8.65 0.76
CA VAL A 177 14.48 -8.57 -0.68
C VAL A 177 13.95 -7.21 -1.09
N THR A 178 13.15 -6.60 -0.24
CA THR A 178 12.52 -5.29 -0.52
C THR A 178 12.56 -4.41 0.70
N VAL A 179 12.75 -3.12 0.45
CA VAL A 179 12.70 -2.06 1.45
C VAL A 179 11.65 -1.04 1.03
N LEU A 180 10.67 -0.84 1.89
CA LEU A 180 9.57 0.08 1.69
C LEU A 180 9.76 1.34 2.51
N TYR A 181 9.53 2.49 1.88
CA TYR A 181 9.43 3.76 2.57
C TYR A 181 8.17 3.83 3.43
N THR A 182 8.31 4.40 4.61
CA THR A 182 7.19 4.77 5.48
C THR A 182 7.34 6.21 5.94
N GLY A 183 6.28 6.99 5.79
CA GLY A 183 6.26 8.40 6.17
C GLY A 183 6.40 8.57 7.68
N GLY A 184 7.56 9.02 8.14
CA GLY A 184 7.80 9.42 9.53
C GLY A 184 7.26 10.81 9.82
N THR A 185 6.67 11.03 11.00
CA THR A 185 6.10 12.33 11.40
C THR A 185 7.12 13.33 11.93
N LEU A 186 8.29 12.87 12.38
CA LEU A 186 9.36 13.72 12.92
C LEU A 186 10.72 13.09 12.59
N GLY A 187 11.46 13.67 11.65
CA GLY A 187 12.85 13.34 11.43
C GLY A 187 13.13 12.53 10.16
N ARG A 188 14.14 11.66 10.23
CA ARG A 188 14.60 10.87 9.08
C ARG A 188 13.54 9.89 8.59
N PRO A 189 13.43 9.68 7.28
CA PRO A 189 12.57 8.65 6.69
C PRO A 189 12.82 7.29 7.32
N LYS A 190 11.79 6.43 7.33
CA LYS A 190 11.93 5.05 7.78
C LYS A 190 11.88 4.12 6.59
N LEU A 191 12.72 3.10 6.58
CA LEU A 191 12.84 2.11 5.52
C LEU A 191 12.55 0.72 6.10
N ALA A 192 11.31 0.22 5.97
CA ALA A 192 10.91 -1.10 6.45
C ALA A 192 11.43 -2.21 5.53
N SER A 193 12.22 -3.15 6.06
CA SER A 193 12.83 -4.24 5.29
C SER A 193 11.97 -5.50 5.36
N HIS A 194 11.71 -6.12 4.20
CA HIS A 194 10.96 -7.36 4.09
C HIS A 194 11.82 -8.50 3.56
N SER A 195 11.59 -9.69 4.10
CA SER A 195 12.32 -10.90 3.76
C SER A 195 11.77 -11.62 2.53
N HIS A 196 12.55 -12.52 1.97
CA HIS A 196 12.08 -13.49 0.98
C HIS A 196 10.96 -14.38 1.52
N ARG A 197 10.87 -14.61 2.83
CA ARG A 197 9.81 -15.39 3.49
C ARG A 197 8.42 -14.83 3.18
N LEU A 198 8.24 -13.50 3.30
CA LEU A 198 6.98 -12.83 2.94
C LEU A 198 6.58 -13.13 1.49
N TYR A 199 7.54 -13.07 0.58
CA TYR A 199 7.27 -13.28 -0.86
C TYR A 199 6.96 -14.74 -1.17
N ASN A 200 7.62 -15.67 -0.49
CA ASN A 200 7.33 -17.09 -0.63
C ASN A 200 5.95 -17.44 -0.06
N MET A 201 5.50 -16.75 0.99
CA MET A 201 4.13 -16.88 1.49
C MET A 201 3.08 -16.60 0.39
N LEU A 202 3.36 -15.68 -0.55
CA LEU A 202 2.46 -15.45 -1.69
C LEU A 202 2.33 -16.70 -2.58
N VAL A 203 3.40 -17.48 -2.70
CA VAL A 203 3.36 -18.78 -3.43
C VAL A 203 2.52 -19.78 -2.65
N ASP A 204 2.76 -19.89 -1.35
CA ASP A 204 2.02 -20.82 -0.48
C ASP A 204 0.52 -20.51 -0.46
N LEU A 205 0.15 -19.23 -0.49
CA LEU A 205 -1.25 -18.79 -0.59
C LEU A 205 -1.95 -19.29 -1.85
N VAL A 206 -1.21 -19.43 -2.95
CA VAL A 206 -1.75 -19.94 -4.22
C VAL A 206 -1.80 -21.47 -4.24
N GLU A 207 -0.83 -22.14 -3.62
CA GLU A 207 -0.69 -23.60 -3.64
C GLU A 207 -1.55 -24.28 -2.55
N ASP A 208 -1.71 -23.65 -1.39
CA ASP A 208 -2.47 -24.17 -0.25
C ASP A 208 -3.72 -23.31 0.04
N VAL A 209 -4.56 -23.14 -0.96
CA VAL A 209 -5.82 -22.39 -0.86
C VAL A 209 -6.69 -22.81 0.35
N PRO A 210 -6.83 -24.11 0.73
CA PRO A 210 -7.59 -24.49 1.90
C PRO A 210 -7.05 -23.94 3.22
N LYS A 211 -5.75 -23.79 3.39
CA LYS A 211 -5.13 -23.20 4.60
C LYS A 211 -5.48 -21.72 4.74
N TYR A 212 -5.62 -21.03 3.60
CA TYR A 212 -5.85 -19.60 3.55
C TYR A 212 -7.29 -19.22 3.13
N SER A 213 -8.16 -20.21 2.93
CA SER A 213 -9.58 -19.99 2.63
C SER A 213 -10.23 -19.25 3.81
N GLY A 214 -10.74 -18.05 3.55
CA GLY A 214 -11.21 -17.10 4.57
C GLY A 214 -10.27 -15.92 4.83
N SER A 215 -9.04 -15.96 4.32
CA SER A 215 -8.13 -14.81 4.30
C SER A 215 -8.48 -13.91 3.11
N ALA A 216 -9.23 -12.86 3.34
CA ALA A 216 -9.72 -11.99 2.28
C ALA A 216 -8.67 -11.00 1.75
N PHE A 217 -7.53 -10.86 2.42
CA PHE A 217 -6.45 -10.00 1.94
C PHE A 217 -5.80 -10.57 0.66
N PHE A 218 -5.89 -11.90 0.50
CA PHE A 218 -5.47 -12.61 -0.70
C PHE A 218 -6.64 -13.49 -1.16
N PRO A 219 -7.67 -12.89 -1.75
CA PRO A 219 -8.79 -13.67 -2.27
C PRO A 219 -8.25 -14.67 -3.28
N THR A 220 -8.82 -15.88 -3.28
CA THR A 220 -8.49 -16.93 -4.24
C THR A 220 -8.60 -16.36 -5.65
N MET A 221 -7.46 -16.12 -6.29
CA MET A 221 -7.43 -15.73 -7.70
C MET A 221 -7.48 -17.01 -8.54
N ASP A 222 -8.29 -17.00 -9.59
CA ASP A 222 -8.32 -18.13 -10.51
C ASP A 222 -7.02 -18.16 -11.29
N GLN A 223 -6.23 -19.21 -11.06
CA GLN A 223 -4.89 -19.33 -11.62
C GLN A 223 -4.91 -19.16 -13.15
N GLY A 224 -4.21 -18.13 -13.63
CA GLY A 224 -3.98 -17.88 -15.04
C GLY A 224 -5.14 -17.28 -15.83
N THR A 225 -6.30 -17.01 -15.21
CA THR A 225 -7.47 -16.47 -15.92
C THR A 225 -7.90 -15.06 -15.47
N ASP A 226 -7.40 -14.60 -14.32
CA ASP A 226 -7.71 -13.25 -13.84
C ASP A 226 -6.98 -12.16 -14.63
N ARG A 227 -7.62 -10.99 -14.68
CA ARG A 227 -7.05 -9.75 -15.18
C ARG A 227 -7.08 -8.74 -14.04
N VAL A 228 -5.91 -8.36 -13.57
CA VAL A 228 -5.75 -7.57 -12.35
C VAL A 228 -5.33 -6.16 -12.69
N LEU A 229 -6.08 -5.16 -12.23
CA LEU A 229 -5.72 -3.76 -12.38
C LEU A 229 -4.83 -3.30 -11.22
N ALA A 230 -3.61 -2.89 -11.52
CA ALA A 230 -2.76 -2.12 -10.62
C ALA A 230 -3.10 -0.63 -10.77
N ALA A 231 -4.03 -0.15 -9.96
CA ALA A 231 -4.46 1.26 -9.93
C ALA A 231 -3.63 2.10 -8.96
N THR A 232 -3.04 1.47 -7.94
CA THR A 232 -2.20 2.12 -6.93
C THR A 232 -0.73 2.16 -7.37
N LEU A 233 0.10 2.98 -6.69
CA LEU A 233 1.52 3.10 -7.02
C LEU A 233 2.25 1.76 -6.85
N LEU A 234 2.95 1.32 -7.90
CA LEU A 234 3.77 0.10 -7.90
C LEU A 234 4.93 0.14 -6.90
N THR A 235 5.38 1.34 -6.54
CA THR A 235 6.44 1.58 -5.54
C THR A 235 5.90 1.71 -4.11
N HIS A 236 4.60 1.51 -3.91
CA HIS A 236 3.95 1.46 -2.60
C HIS A 236 3.48 0.04 -2.28
N GLY A 237 3.43 -0.33 -0.99
CA GLY A 237 3.08 -1.69 -0.56
C GLY A 237 1.80 -2.26 -1.19
N SER A 238 0.76 -1.45 -1.35
CA SER A 238 -0.50 -1.86 -1.99
C SER A 238 -0.35 -2.25 -3.46
N GLY A 239 0.25 -1.37 -4.27
CA GLY A 239 0.46 -1.65 -5.71
C GLY A 239 1.47 -2.76 -5.94
N HIS A 240 2.52 -2.79 -5.11
CA HIS A 240 3.54 -3.82 -5.14
C HIS A 240 2.94 -5.22 -4.89
N LEU A 241 2.22 -5.40 -3.79
CA LEU A 241 1.60 -6.69 -3.46
C LEU A 241 0.54 -7.11 -4.47
N THR A 242 -0.30 -6.18 -4.94
CA THR A 242 -1.30 -6.47 -5.97
C THR A 242 -0.65 -6.97 -7.25
N SER A 243 0.46 -6.34 -7.66
CA SER A 243 1.20 -6.74 -8.86
C SER A 243 1.86 -8.10 -8.70
N LEU A 244 2.52 -8.35 -7.57
CA LEU A 244 3.15 -9.64 -7.30
C LEU A 244 2.12 -10.77 -7.25
N GLN A 245 1.01 -10.55 -6.58
CA GLN A 245 -0.07 -11.53 -6.50
C GLN A 245 -0.61 -11.90 -7.87
N ALA A 246 -0.85 -10.90 -8.74
CA ALA A 246 -1.28 -11.14 -10.11
C ALA A 246 -0.27 -12.03 -10.86
N LEU A 247 1.02 -11.73 -10.74
CA LEU A 247 2.06 -12.46 -11.47
C LEU A 247 2.30 -13.87 -10.93
N VAL A 248 2.29 -14.06 -9.60
CA VAL A 248 2.45 -15.38 -8.96
C VAL A 248 1.29 -16.31 -9.28
N THR A 249 0.07 -15.78 -9.48
CA THR A 249 -1.08 -16.57 -9.93
C THR A 249 -1.11 -16.81 -11.44
N GLY A 250 -0.18 -16.22 -12.19
CA GLY A 250 -0.15 -16.30 -13.66
C GLY A 250 -1.23 -15.45 -14.33
N SER A 251 -1.84 -14.52 -13.61
CA SER A 251 -2.85 -13.59 -14.13
C SER A 251 -2.22 -12.50 -15.01
N THR A 252 -3.03 -11.86 -15.84
CA THR A 252 -2.61 -10.68 -16.60
C THR A 252 -2.63 -9.45 -15.69
N LEU A 253 -1.51 -8.75 -15.58
CA LEU A 253 -1.42 -7.48 -14.87
C LEU A 253 -1.66 -6.31 -15.83
N VAL A 254 -2.68 -5.53 -15.56
CA VAL A 254 -2.99 -4.28 -16.29
C VAL A 254 -2.53 -3.11 -15.42
N VAL A 255 -1.64 -2.28 -15.94
CA VAL A 255 -1.06 -1.15 -15.21
C VAL A 255 -1.77 0.13 -15.59
N LEU A 256 -2.32 0.84 -14.60
CA LEU A 256 -2.86 2.19 -14.78
C LEU A 256 -1.72 3.19 -14.50
N PRO A 257 -1.33 4.01 -15.50
CA PRO A 257 -0.21 4.96 -15.32
C PRO A 257 -0.46 5.98 -14.22
N GLU A 258 -1.66 6.54 -14.19
CA GLU A 258 -2.11 7.52 -13.22
C GLU A 258 -3.61 7.26 -12.95
N PHE A 259 -4.00 7.37 -11.69
CA PHE A 259 -5.39 7.17 -11.31
C PHE A 259 -6.22 8.42 -11.59
N GLU A 260 -7.23 8.24 -12.42
CA GLU A 260 -8.37 9.15 -12.63
C GLU A 260 -9.63 8.26 -12.72
N ALA A 261 -10.72 8.67 -12.06
CA ALA A 261 -11.89 7.79 -11.87
C ALA A 261 -12.52 7.31 -13.18
N GLY A 262 -12.71 8.21 -14.16
CA GLY A 262 -13.28 7.86 -15.47
C GLY A 262 -12.35 6.97 -16.28
N ALA A 263 -11.04 7.24 -16.26
CA ALA A 263 -10.04 6.40 -16.89
C ALA A 263 -9.98 5.00 -16.25
N ALA A 264 -10.06 4.93 -14.92
CA ALA A 264 -10.11 3.67 -14.19
C ALA A 264 -11.36 2.85 -14.56
N LEU A 265 -12.56 3.47 -14.59
CA LEU A 265 -13.80 2.82 -15.03
C LEU A 265 -13.71 2.32 -16.47
N THR A 266 -13.13 3.11 -17.36
CA THR A 266 -12.91 2.73 -18.77
C THR A 266 -12.02 1.48 -18.85
N VAL A 267 -10.88 1.47 -18.16
CA VAL A 267 -9.96 0.32 -18.14
C VAL A 267 -10.60 -0.90 -17.48
N LEU A 268 -11.32 -0.73 -16.36
CA LEU A 268 -12.05 -1.82 -15.70
C LEU A 268 -13.00 -2.53 -16.66
N ARG A 269 -13.69 -1.79 -17.48
CA ARG A 269 -14.67 -2.29 -18.46
C ARG A 269 -13.99 -2.86 -19.72
N GLU A 270 -13.14 -2.07 -20.39
CA GLU A 270 -12.54 -2.44 -21.67
C GLU A 270 -11.55 -3.58 -21.57
N GLU A 271 -10.74 -3.61 -20.51
CA GLU A 271 -9.81 -4.69 -20.22
C GLU A 271 -10.48 -5.86 -19.47
N ARG A 272 -11.80 -5.80 -19.21
CA ARG A 272 -12.56 -6.86 -18.52
C ARG A 272 -11.89 -7.27 -17.21
N ILE A 273 -11.54 -6.29 -16.40
CA ILE A 273 -10.82 -6.51 -15.15
C ILE A 273 -11.67 -7.35 -14.19
N THR A 274 -11.05 -8.37 -13.60
CA THR A 274 -11.69 -9.26 -12.64
C THR A 274 -11.33 -8.95 -11.20
N ALA A 275 -10.17 -8.32 -10.97
CA ALA A 275 -9.70 -7.98 -9.63
C ALA A 275 -8.94 -6.65 -9.61
N THR A 276 -9.07 -5.90 -8.53
CA THR A 276 -8.30 -4.66 -8.29
C THR A 276 -8.19 -4.36 -6.80
N MET A 277 -7.26 -3.47 -6.46
CA MET A 277 -7.16 -2.87 -5.13
C MET A 277 -7.29 -1.36 -5.25
N PHE A 278 -8.15 -0.79 -4.42
CA PHE A 278 -8.30 0.66 -4.27
C PHE A 278 -7.94 1.10 -2.85
N VAL A 279 -7.31 2.24 -2.74
CA VAL A 279 -7.33 2.99 -1.48
C VAL A 279 -8.68 3.72 -1.36
N PRO A 280 -9.18 4.02 -0.15
CA PRO A 280 -10.51 4.63 0.02
C PRO A 280 -10.79 5.84 -0.86
N PRO A 281 -9.90 6.83 -1.01
CA PRO A 281 -10.16 7.96 -1.90
C PRO A 281 -10.36 7.59 -3.37
N MET A 282 -9.65 6.56 -3.87
CA MET A 282 -9.86 6.04 -5.24
C MET A 282 -11.22 5.38 -5.36
N LEU A 283 -11.60 4.55 -4.38
CA LEU A 283 -12.93 3.94 -4.34
C LEU A 283 -14.03 5.00 -4.34
N TYR A 284 -13.88 6.05 -3.51
CA TYR A 284 -14.87 7.13 -3.42
C TYR A 284 -15.00 7.90 -4.73
N ALA A 285 -13.87 8.20 -5.38
CA ALA A 285 -13.88 8.86 -6.68
C ALA A 285 -14.56 8.03 -7.77
N VAL A 286 -14.38 6.70 -7.74
CA VAL A 286 -15.08 5.77 -8.63
C VAL A 286 -16.58 5.75 -8.34
N LEU A 287 -16.98 5.63 -7.05
CA LEU A 287 -18.39 5.60 -6.64
C LEU A 287 -19.13 6.90 -6.96
N ASP A 288 -18.44 8.05 -6.90
CA ASP A 288 -19.02 9.37 -7.19
C ASP A 288 -19.02 9.69 -8.69
N HIS A 289 -18.41 8.86 -9.53
CA HIS A 289 -18.36 9.09 -10.96
C HIS A 289 -19.74 8.84 -11.61
N PRO A 290 -20.24 9.74 -12.48
CA PRO A 290 -21.59 9.62 -13.08
C PRO A 290 -21.85 8.32 -13.83
N GLU A 291 -20.82 7.69 -14.37
CA GLU A 291 -20.95 6.40 -15.07
C GLU A 291 -20.92 5.18 -14.12
N CYS A 292 -20.72 5.38 -12.80
CA CYS A 292 -20.67 4.28 -11.86
C CYS A 292 -22.07 3.87 -11.41
N GLU A 293 -22.64 2.90 -12.10
CA GLU A 293 -23.96 2.34 -11.81
C GLU A 293 -23.88 0.85 -11.45
N PRO A 294 -24.83 0.31 -10.68
CA PRO A 294 -24.87 -1.11 -10.37
C PRO A 294 -24.86 -1.98 -11.64
N GLY A 295 -23.94 -2.96 -11.69
CA GLY A 295 -23.80 -3.88 -12.80
C GLY A 295 -22.96 -3.38 -13.97
N ILE A 296 -22.33 -2.20 -13.88
CA ILE A 296 -21.46 -1.65 -14.96
C ILE A 296 -20.19 -2.50 -15.19
N LEU A 297 -19.75 -3.24 -14.17
CA LEU A 297 -18.53 -4.06 -14.19
C LEU A 297 -18.86 -5.55 -13.95
N PRO A 298 -19.53 -6.22 -14.91
CA PRO A 298 -20.02 -7.60 -14.72
C PRO A 298 -18.90 -8.64 -14.59
N GLU A 299 -17.69 -8.33 -15.05
CA GLU A 299 -16.55 -9.24 -14.95
C GLU A 299 -15.81 -9.10 -13.61
N LEU A 300 -16.09 -8.03 -12.86
CA LEU A 300 -15.39 -7.75 -11.60
C LEU A 300 -15.83 -8.74 -10.52
N ARG A 301 -14.89 -9.46 -9.98
CA ARG A 301 -15.09 -10.48 -8.95
C ARG A 301 -14.50 -10.10 -7.61
N ARG A 302 -13.58 -9.12 -7.61
CA ARG A 302 -12.86 -8.72 -6.39
C ARG A 302 -12.45 -7.27 -6.41
N ILE A 303 -12.79 -6.58 -5.33
CA ILE A 303 -12.24 -5.28 -4.97
C ILE A 303 -11.68 -5.41 -3.56
N VAL A 304 -10.38 -5.19 -3.41
CA VAL A 304 -9.77 -5.04 -2.09
C VAL A 304 -9.72 -3.56 -1.74
N VAL A 305 -10.26 -3.16 -0.61
CA VAL A 305 -10.16 -1.80 -0.09
C VAL A 305 -9.20 -1.78 1.10
N GLY A 306 -8.17 -0.96 1.05
CA GLY A 306 -7.18 -0.93 2.12
C GLY A 306 -6.18 0.22 2.01
N GLY A 307 -5.19 0.22 2.90
CA GLY A 307 -4.13 1.23 2.93
C GLY A 307 -4.50 2.53 3.65
N ALA A 308 -5.78 2.77 3.93
CA ALA A 308 -6.28 3.85 4.78
C ALA A 308 -7.62 3.45 5.42
N ALA A 309 -8.10 4.25 6.37
CA ALA A 309 -9.42 4.07 6.95
C ALA A 309 -10.52 4.25 5.89
N THR A 310 -11.47 3.33 5.86
CA THR A 310 -12.64 3.38 4.97
C THR A 310 -13.86 3.80 5.77
N SER A 311 -14.60 4.80 5.27
CA SER A 311 -15.89 5.18 5.88
C SER A 311 -16.88 4.02 5.78
N PRO A 312 -17.57 3.64 6.88
CA PRO A 312 -18.58 2.59 6.87
C PRO A 312 -19.68 2.80 5.81
N SER A 313 -20.17 4.03 5.66
CA SER A 313 -21.20 4.37 4.69
C SER A 313 -20.73 4.18 3.23
N ARG A 314 -19.47 4.55 2.96
CA ARG A 314 -18.89 4.38 1.61
C ARG A 314 -18.58 2.91 1.31
N LEU A 315 -18.21 2.13 2.30
CA LEU A 315 -18.01 0.69 2.16
C LEU A 315 -19.35 -0.02 1.88
N GLN A 316 -20.44 0.38 2.57
CA GLN A 316 -21.80 -0.08 2.29
C GLN A 316 -22.22 0.25 0.86
N GLN A 317 -22.04 1.51 0.44
CA GLN A 317 -22.32 1.94 -0.92
C GLN A 317 -21.54 1.11 -1.95
N ALA A 318 -20.26 0.80 -1.70
CA ALA A 318 -19.48 -0.04 -2.59
C ALA A 318 -20.07 -1.45 -2.74
N VAL A 319 -20.53 -2.06 -1.63
CA VAL A 319 -21.19 -3.37 -1.67
C VAL A 319 -22.56 -3.28 -2.39
N GLU A 320 -23.30 -2.19 -2.23
CA GLU A 320 -24.57 -1.97 -2.97
C GLU A 320 -24.35 -1.84 -4.48
N VAL A 321 -23.27 -1.14 -4.89
CA VAL A 321 -22.96 -0.91 -6.32
C VAL A 321 -22.31 -2.13 -6.98
N PHE A 322 -21.33 -2.71 -6.35
CA PHE A 322 -20.51 -3.78 -6.95
C PHE A 322 -20.91 -5.19 -6.51
N GLY A 323 -21.75 -5.32 -5.47
CA GLY A 323 -22.17 -6.61 -4.94
C GLY A 323 -21.15 -7.22 -3.95
N PRO A 324 -21.28 -8.54 -3.66
CA PRO A 324 -20.46 -9.25 -2.67
C PRO A 324 -19.03 -9.55 -3.18
N VAL A 325 -18.43 -8.59 -3.87
CA VAL A 325 -17.05 -8.66 -4.40
C VAL A 325 -16.09 -7.72 -3.66
N VAL A 326 -16.63 -6.88 -2.77
CA VAL A 326 -15.87 -5.89 -2.01
C VAL A 326 -15.37 -6.50 -0.71
N SER A 327 -14.07 -6.48 -0.50
CA SER A 327 -13.38 -6.91 0.71
C SER A 327 -12.58 -5.75 1.31
N GLN A 328 -12.29 -5.81 2.60
CA GLN A 328 -11.47 -4.80 3.28
C GLN A 328 -10.27 -5.45 3.93
N GLY A 329 -9.12 -4.77 3.91
CA GLY A 329 -7.91 -5.23 4.58
C GLY A 329 -7.19 -4.11 5.33
N TYR A 330 -6.49 -4.49 6.40
CA TYR A 330 -5.61 -3.60 7.15
C TYR A 330 -4.18 -4.13 7.13
N GLY A 331 -3.26 -3.21 6.95
CA GLY A 331 -1.82 -3.44 7.00
C GLY A 331 -1.09 -2.10 6.89
N GLN A 332 0.21 -2.15 7.10
CA GLN A 332 1.11 -1.00 6.99
C GLN A 332 2.44 -1.41 6.38
N SER A 333 3.30 -0.45 6.04
CA SER A 333 4.61 -0.76 5.43
C SER A 333 5.47 -1.66 6.32
N GLU A 334 5.28 -1.65 7.63
CA GLU A 334 5.97 -2.48 8.61
C GLU A 334 5.36 -3.89 8.77
N ALA A 335 4.12 -4.09 8.30
CA ALA A 335 3.43 -5.41 8.27
C ALA A 335 2.46 -5.43 7.09
N LEU A 336 2.88 -6.06 6.00
CA LEU A 336 2.17 -6.06 4.71
C LEU A 336 0.98 -7.05 4.70
N GLY A 337 -0.02 -6.75 5.49
CA GLY A 337 -1.19 -7.57 5.69
C GLY A 337 -1.29 -8.04 7.14
N ILE A 338 -2.29 -7.57 7.84
CA ILE A 338 -2.57 -7.88 9.26
C ILE A 338 -3.93 -8.52 9.38
N THR A 339 -4.97 -7.85 8.88
CA THR A 339 -6.34 -8.39 8.89
C THR A 339 -6.98 -8.30 7.53
N ALA A 340 -8.03 -9.11 7.37
CA ALA A 340 -8.90 -9.09 6.21
C ALA A 340 -10.36 -9.33 6.61
N PHE A 341 -11.27 -8.70 5.86
CA PHE A 341 -12.70 -8.95 5.93
C PHE A 341 -13.17 -9.38 4.54
N GLY A 342 -13.51 -10.68 4.40
CA GLY A 342 -13.92 -11.28 3.15
C GLY A 342 -15.14 -10.66 2.54
N ALA A 343 -15.22 -10.68 1.20
CA ALA A 343 -16.33 -10.06 0.49
C ALA A 343 -17.69 -10.68 0.82
N GLU A 344 -17.75 -12.01 0.90
CA GLU A 344 -18.99 -12.71 1.26
C GLU A 344 -19.39 -12.43 2.72
N ASP A 345 -18.41 -12.50 3.65
CA ASP A 345 -18.64 -12.23 5.07
C ASP A 345 -19.02 -10.75 5.27
N LEU A 346 -18.34 -9.81 4.58
CA LEU A 346 -18.66 -8.39 4.66
C LEU A 346 -20.08 -8.11 4.15
N ALA A 347 -20.50 -8.71 3.05
CA ALA A 347 -21.83 -8.53 2.50
C ALA A 347 -22.94 -9.19 3.33
N SER A 348 -22.68 -10.35 3.95
CA SER A 348 -23.68 -11.12 4.68
C SER A 348 -23.70 -10.81 6.19
N GLU A 349 -22.55 -10.85 6.87
CA GLU A 349 -22.48 -10.65 8.31
C GLU A 349 -22.69 -9.19 8.71
N ALA A 350 -22.09 -8.23 7.97
CA ALA A 350 -22.25 -6.82 8.28
C ALA A 350 -23.67 -6.30 7.98
N ALA A 351 -24.42 -6.97 7.09
CA ALA A 351 -25.83 -6.64 6.85
C ALA A 351 -26.71 -6.91 8.08
N VAL A 352 -26.38 -7.92 8.91
CA VAL A 352 -27.12 -8.29 10.13
C VAL A 352 -26.47 -7.77 11.41
N ARG A 353 -25.22 -7.36 11.34
CA ARG A 353 -24.39 -6.83 12.44
C ARG A 353 -23.76 -5.51 12.00
N PRO A 354 -24.49 -4.38 12.06
CA PRO A 354 -24.02 -3.08 11.50
C PRO A 354 -22.70 -2.57 12.09
N GLU A 355 -22.32 -2.99 13.30
CA GLU A 355 -21.04 -2.66 13.91
C GLU A 355 -19.84 -3.18 13.12
N LEU A 356 -20.01 -4.28 12.37
CA LEU A 356 -18.93 -4.88 11.56
C LEU A 356 -18.47 -3.99 10.40
N TRP A 357 -19.29 -3.06 9.92
CA TRP A 357 -18.86 -2.08 8.91
C TRP A 357 -17.70 -1.19 9.37
N ARG A 358 -17.45 -1.13 10.70
CA ARG A 358 -16.32 -0.39 11.30
C ARG A 358 -15.11 -1.29 11.56
N SER A 359 -15.23 -2.60 11.38
CA SER A 359 -14.15 -3.55 11.60
C SER A 359 -13.20 -3.63 10.40
N CYS A 360 -11.92 -3.85 10.67
CA CYS A 360 -10.94 -4.18 9.64
C CYS A 360 -10.90 -5.68 9.31
N GLY A 361 -11.81 -6.49 9.85
CA GLY A 361 -11.81 -7.95 9.71
C GLY A 361 -11.02 -8.66 10.81
N ARG A 362 -10.63 -9.90 10.53
CA ARG A 362 -9.88 -10.79 11.44
C ARG A 362 -8.44 -10.96 10.96
N ALA A 363 -7.56 -11.41 11.85
CA ALA A 363 -6.18 -11.75 11.51
C ALA A 363 -6.13 -12.66 10.28
N ILE A 364 -5.25 -12.36 9.33
CA ILE A 364 -4.97 -13.28 8.23
C ILE A 364 -4.18 -14.49 8.74
N ALA A 365 -4.12 -15.57 7.95
CA ALA A 365 -3.38 -16.76 8.34
C ALA A 365 -1.92 -16.43 8.70
N ASP A 366 -1.41 -17.11 9.72
CA ASP A 366 -0.05 -16.93 10.26
C ASP A 366 0.26 -15.53 10.84
N VAL A 367 -0.79 -14.73 11.13
CA VAL A 367 -0.67 -13.46 11.85
C VAL A 367 -1.40 -13.56 13.19
N GLU A 368 -0.70 -13.21 14.25
CA GLU A 368 -1.25 -13.09 15.59
C GLU A 368 -1.43 -11.61 15.94
N ILE A 369 -2.53 -11.27 16.60
CA ILE A 369 -2.85 -9.92 17.05
C ILE A 369 -3.10 -9.93 18.54
N GLU A 370 -2.45 -9.02 19.25
CA GLU A 370 -2.74 -8.68 20.65
C GLU A 370 -2.99 -7.18 20.79
N ILE A 371 -3.86 -6.82 21.71
CA ILE A 371 -4.05 -5.42 22.12
C ILE A 371 -3.29 -5.24 23.43
N ARG A 372 -2.38 -4.29 23.49
CA ARG A 372 -1.52 -4.08 24.67
C ARG A 372 -1.63 -2.65 25.20
N GLY A 373 -1.44 -2.51 26.51
CA GLY A 373 -1.25 -1.20 27.13
C GLY A 373 0.08 -0.55 26.74
N GLU A 374 0.22 0.75 27.01
CA GLU A 374 1.38 1.57 26.61
C GLU A 374 2.72 0.97 27.09
N ASP A 375 2.82 0.59 28.37
CA ASP A 375 4.04 0.01 28.97
C ASP A 375 3.88 -1.47 29.36
N SER A 376 2.96 -2.20 28.69
CA SER A 376 2.64 -3.58 29.05
C SER A 376 2.95 -4.55 27.92
N THR A 377 3.50 -5.71 28.26
CA THR A 377 3.63 -6.86 27.36
C THR A 377 2.42 -7.81 27.45
N ALA A 378 1.52 -7.61 28.42
CA ALA A 378 0.34 -8.43 28.60
C ALA A 378 -0.81 -7.94 27.68
N ALA A 379 -1.50 -8.90 27.06
CA ALA A 379 -2.68 -8.64 26.28
C ALA A 379 -3.81 -8.08 27.16
N LEU A 380 -4.52 -7.07 26.65
CA LEU A 380 -5.71 -6.50 27.27
C LEU A 380 -6.94 -7.38 27.01
N PRO A 381 -7.95 -7.31 27.90
CA PRO A 381 -9.23 -7.97 27.67
C PRO A 381 -9.93 -7.51 26.38
N VAL A 382 -10.81 -8.36 25.83
CA VAL A 382 -11.66 -8.02 24.69
C VAL A 382 -12.41 -6.72 24.92
N ARG A 383 -12.56 -5.91 23.85
CA ARG A 383 -13.20 -4.58 23.83
C ARG A 383 -12.47 -3.49 24.63
N GLN A 384 -11.31 -3.78 25.21
CA GLN A 384 -10.48 -2.76 25.81
C GLN A 384 -9.55 -2.16 24.74
N VAL A 385 -9.55 -0.85 24.62
CA VAL A 385 -8.70 -0.11 23.68
C VAL A 385 -7.25 -0.11 24.18
N GLY A 386 -6.33 -0.40 23.28
CA GLY A 386 -4.89 -0.33 23.49
C GLY A 386 -4.16 -0.33 22.16
N GLU A 387 -2.84 -0.42 22.17
CA GLU A 387 -2.06 -0.49 20.94
C GLU A 387 -2.16 -1.88 20.31
N VAL A 388 -2.40 -1.90 19.00
CA VAL A 388 -2.39 -3.12 18.20
C VAL A 388 -0.97 -3.60 18.05
N CYS A 389 -0.69 -4.81 18.56
CA CYS A 389 0.59 -5.48 18.42
C CYS A 389 0.42 -6.71 17.53
N VAL A 390 1.34 -6.92 16.59
CA VAL A 390 1.23 -8.02 15.62
C VAL A 390 2.51 -8.83 15.54
N ARG A 391 2.35 -10.13 15.30
CA ARG A 391 3.44 -11.08 15.06
C ARG A 391 3.07 -12.00 13.91
N GLY A 392 4.00 -12.31 13.02
CA GLY A 392 3.78 -13.21 11.90
C GLY A 392 4.72 -12.94 10.73
N GLU A 393 4.55 -13.70 9.67
CA GLU A 393 5.45 -13.64 8.50
C GLU A 393 5.32 -12.36 7.67
N THR A 394 4.23 -11.62 7.84
CA THR A 394 4.01 -10.33 7.17
C THR A 394 4.75 -9.16 7.82
N VAL A 395 5.29 -9.38 9.03
CA VAL A 395 6.03 -8.37 9.78
C VAL A 395 7.42 -8.17 9.19
N MET A 396 7.85 -6.92 9.12
CA MET A 396 9.19 -6.54 8.64
C MET A 396 10.32 -7.20 9.44
N LEU A 397 11.48 -7.35 8.82
CA LEU A 397 12.73 -7.71 9.53
C LEU A 397 13.19 -6.61 10.48
N GLY A 398 12.85 -5.38 10.20
CA GLY A 398 13.22 -4.18 10.93
C GLY A 398 13.37 -2.99 10.00
N TYR A 399 13.70 -1.83 10.56
CA TYR A 399 14.06 -0.66 9.77
C TYR A 399 15.50 -0.77 9.27
N TYR A 400 15.67 -0.63 7.97
CA TYR A 400 16.96 -0.79 7.30
C TYR A 400 17.98 0.24 7.84
N GLU A 401 19.14 -0.27 8.30
CA GLU A 401 20.21 0.55 8.89
C GLU A 401 19.78 1.42 10.10
N ASP A 402 18.72 0.99 10.80
CA ASP A 402 18.21 1.70 11.98
C ASP A 402 17.85 0.73 13.12
N PRO A 403 18.85 0.18 13.80
CA PRO A 403 18.63 -0.79 14.88
C PRO A 403 17.92 -0.19 16.10
N GLU A 404 18.09 1.11 16.35
CA GLU A 404 17.44 1.79 17.48
C GLU A 404 15.92 1.85 17.28
N ARG A 405 15.46 2.33 16.10
CA ARG A 405 14.04 2.33 15.80
C ARG A 405 13.47 0.93 15.63
N THR A 406 14.28 -0.02 15.15
CA THR A 406 13.89 -1.43 15.08
C THR A 406 13.60 -1.98 16.47
N ALA A 407 14.51 -1.80 17.43
CA ALA A 407 14.32 -2.25 18.81
C ALA A 407 13.14 -1.57 19.52
N ALA A 408 12.84 -0.32 19.17
CA ALA A 408 11.68 0.39 19.68
C ALA A 408 10.36 -0.17 19.13
N ALA A 409 10.33 -0.56 17.84
CA ALA A 409 9.13 -1.06 17.18
C ALA A 409 8.91 -2.57 17.36
N LEU A 410 9.98 -3.37 17.37
CA LEU A 410 9.93 -4.83 17.49
C LEU A 410 10.39 -5.25 18.88
N GLN A 411 9.47 -5.70 19.71
CA GLN A 411 9.73 -6.14 21.09
C GLN A 411 9.26 -7.58 21.28
N ASP A 412 10.18 -8.47 21.66
CA ASP A 412 9.91 -9.90 21.87
C ASP A 412 9.18 -10.58 20.69
N GLY A 413 9.54 -10.20 19.45
CA GLY A 413 8.95 -10.72 18.21
C GLY A 413 7.60 -10.09 17.85
N TRP A 414 7.12 -9.10 18.60
CA TRP A 414 5.89 -8.36 18.32
C TRP A 414 6.22 -6.97 17.76
N LEU A 415 5.58 -6.63 16.66
CA LEU A 415 5.57 -5.27 16.13
C LEU A 415 4.51 -4.45 16.85
N ARG A 416 4.92 -3.34 17.46
CA ARG A 416 4.05 -2.28 17.91
C ARG A 416 3.68 -1.41 16.72
N THR A 417 2.41 -1.47 16.31
CA THR A 417 1.98 -0.84 15.04
C THR A 417 1.85 0.68 15.13
N GLY A 418 1.72 1.21 16.34
CA GLY A 418 1.35 2.60 16.57
C GLY A 418 -0.11 2.91 16.26
N ASP A 419 -0.92 1.90 15.93
CA ASP A 419 -2.36 2.04 15.75
C ASP A 419 -3.08 1.58 17.04
N MET A 420 -4.09 2.34 17.46
CA MET A 420 -4.91 2.03 18.62
C MET A 420 -6.18 1.31 18.17
N GLY A 421 -6.57 0.26 18.91
CA GLY A 421 -7.73 -0.53 18.55
C GLY A 421 -8.16 -1.49 19.66
N TYR A 422 -9.14 -2.31 19.36
CA TYR A 422 -9.60 -3.40 20.23
C TYR A 422 -10.04 -4.60 19.39
N LEU A 423 -9.99 -5.78 20.00
CA LEU A 423 -10.59 -7.00 19.45
C LEU A 423 -11.94 -7.25 20.12
N ASP A 424 -12.94 -7.71 19.36
CA ASP A 424 -14.16 -8.26 19.95
C ASP A 424 -14.01 -9.76 20.31
N ALA A 425 -15.09 -10.38 20.80
CA ALA A 425 -15.07 -11.76 21.24
C ALA A 425 -14.89 -12.78 20.10
N GLU A 426 -15.20 -12.39 18.87
CA GLU A 426 -15.02 -13.20 17.66
C GLU A 426 -13.68 -12.93 16.94
N GLY A 427 -12.84 -12.04 17.49
CA GLY A 427 -11.52 -11.70 16.94
C GLY A 427 -11.56 -10.67 15.81
N TYR A 428 -12.66 -9.95 15.64
CA TYR A 428 -12.70 -8.79 14.74
C TYR A 428 -11.93 -7.61 15.33
N LEU A 429 -11.05 -7.03 14.52
CA LEU A 429 -10.25 -5.85 14.90
C LEU A 429 -11.00 -4.57 14.53
N TYR A 430 -11.06 -3.64 15.49
CA TYR A 430 -11.59 -2.30 15.32
C TYR A 430 -10.49 -1.30 15.61
N LEU A 431 -10.06 -0.55 14.60
CA LEU A 431 -9.12 0.54 14.76
C LEU A 431 -9.86 1.81 15.16
N VAL A 432 -9.39 2.44 16.22
CA VAL A 432 -10.01 3.69 16.74
C VAL A 432 -9.23 4.93 16.35
N ASP A 433 -7.89 4.86 16.32
CA ASP A 433 -7.03 5.96 15.86
C ASP A 433 -5.58 5.51 15.70
N ARG A 434 -4.70 6.45 15.32
CA ARG A 434 -3.26 6.34 15.53
C ARG A 434 -2.88 6.94 16.88
N ALA A 435 -1.96 6.31 17.61
CA ALA A 435 -1.50 6.81 18.91
C ALA A 435 -1.06 8.29 18.86
N LYS A 436 -0.42 8.71 17.77
CA LYS A 436 0.04 10.08 17.53
C LYS A 436 -1.03 11.06 17.05
N ASP A 437 -2.19 10.59 16.62
CA ASP A 437 -3.30 11.40 16.10
C ASP A 437 -4.45 11.51 17.12
N ILE A 438 -4.33 10.80 18.26
CA ILE A 438 -5.21 10.99 19.42
C ILE A 438 -5.07 12.44 19.89
N ILE A 439 -6.20 13.11 20.06
CA ILE A 439 -6.25 14.47 20.59
C ILE A 439 -6.41 14.36 22.10
N VAL A 440 -5.41 14.81 22.84
CA VAL A 440 -5.44 14.77 24.30
C VAL A 440 -5.95 16.10 24.81
N THR A 441 -7.22 16.14 25.24
CA THR A 441 -7.93 17.37 25.59
C THR A 441 -8.61 17.26 26.96
N GLY A 442 -9.15 18.38 27.44
CA GLY A 442 -9.88 18.42 28.69
C GLY A 442 -8.99 18.52 29.93
N ARG A 443 -9.60 18.86 31.06
CA ARG A 443 -8.89 19.07 32.34
C ARG A 443 -8.35 17.78 32.95
N THR A 444 -8.84 16.63 32.49
CA THR A 444 -8.45 15.29 32.93
C THR A 444 -7.57 14.54 31.91
N SER A 445 -7.13 15.26 30.87
CA SER A 445 -6.33 14.69 29.75
C SER A 445 -7.05 13.52 29.08
N ASP A 446 -8.28 13.75 28.69
CA ASP A 446 -9.13 12.76 28.04
C ASP A 446 -8.74 12.57 26.55
N ASN A 447 -8.92 11.37 26.06
CA ASN A 447 -8.56 11.02 24.68
C ASN A 447 -9.77 11.20 23.76
N VAL A 448 -9.63 12.07 22.75
CA VAL A 448 -10.54 12.16 21.61
C VAL A 448 -9.91 11.48 20.41
N TYR A 449 -10.61 10.50 19.88
CA TYR A 449 -10.16 9.74 18.72
C TYR A 449 -10.58 10.46 17.45
N SER A 450 -9.60 11.00 16.73
CA SER A 450 -9.84 11.82 15.53
C SER A 450 -10.63 11.07 14.46
N ARG A 451 -10.37 9.78 14.31
CA ARG A 451 -11.06 8.92 13.35
C ARG A 451 -12.55 8.73 13.67
N VAL A 452 -12.90 8.55 14.95
CA VAL A 452 -14.31 8.43 15.36
C VAL A 452 -15.09 9.69 14.97
N LEU A 453 -14.46 10.84 15.15
CA LEU A 453 -15.02 12.14 14.76
C LEU A 453 -15.14 12.25 13.23
N GLU A 454 -14.09 11.90 12.49
CA GLU A 454 -14.08 11.94 11.02
C GLU A 454 -15.14 11.01 10.42
N ASP A 455 -15.27 9.79 10.92
CA ASP A 455 -16.29 8.83 10.49
C ASP A 455 -17.72 9.39 10.70
N PHE A 456 -17.97 10.05 11.82
CA PHE A 456 -19.25 10.70 12.08
C PHE A 456 -19.48 11.87 11.12
N LEU A 457 -18.49 12.76 10.94
CA LEU A 457 -18.59 13.93 10.07
C LEU A 457 -18.92 13.54 8.61
N LEU A 458 -18.40 12.42 8.13
CA LEU A 458 -18.68 11.90 6.78
C LEU A 458 -20.12 11.39 6.61
N THR A 459 -20.89 11.23 7.69
CA THR A 459 -22.34 10.91 7.62
C THR A 459 -23.21 12.15 7.41
N LEU A 460 -22.66 13.34 7.64
CA LEU A 460 -23.43 14.58 7.56
C LEU A 460 -23.69 15.02 6.11
N PRO A 461 -24.90 15.48 5.80
CA PRO A 461 -25.24 15.96 4.46
C PRO A 461 -24.31 17.09 4.00
N GLY A 462 -23.82 17.02 2.76
CA GLY A 462 -22.94 18.04 2.18
C GLY A 462 -21.45 17.88 2.52
N VAL A 463 -21.06 17.01 3.45
CA VAL A 463 -19.67 16.73 3.77
C VAL A 463 -19.12 15.67 2.82
N ARG A 464 -18.12 16.04 2.02
CA ARG A 464 -17.41 15.13 1.12
C ARG A 464 -16.18 14.49 1.77
N ASN A 465 -15.45 15.28 2.55
CA ASN A 465 -14.24 14.82 3.24
C ASN A 465 -14.08 15.56 4.56
N ALA A 466 -13.47 14.92 5.55
CA ALA A 466 -13.30 15.44 6.89
C ALA A 466 -11.91 15.11 7.46
N ALA A 467 -11.39 16.01 8.30
CA ALA A 467 -10.21 15.76 9.12
C ALA A 467 -10.39 16.40 10.49
N ALA A 468 -9.96 15.71 11.53
CA ALA A 468 -9.91 16.21 12.90
C ALA A 468 -8.47 16.22 13.44
N LEU A 469 -8.09 17.31 14.10
CA LEU A 469 -6.75 17.48 14.66
C LEU A 469 -6.82 18.07 16.08
N GLY A 470 -5.88 17.66 16.93
CA GLY A 470 -5.54 18.42 18.13
C GLY A 470 -4.72 19.66 17.76
N VAL A 471 -5.16 20.81 18.22
CA VAL A 471 -4.43 22.06 18.11
C VAL A 471 -4.08 22.57 19.50
N PRO A 472 -2.91 23.23 19.70
CA PRO A 472 -2.52 23.71 21.00
C PRO A 472 -3.60 24.62 21.60
N ASP A 473 -3.93 24.42 22.88
CA ASP A 473 -4.90 25.15 23.65
C ASP A 473 -4.35 25.45 25.05
N GLU A 474 -4.48 26.71 25.52
CA GLU A 474 -3.91 27.14 26.80
C GLU A 474 -4.64 26.55 28.03
N GLU A 475 -5.92 26.19 27.89
CA GLU A 475 -6.73 25.66 28.99
C GLU A 475 -6.73 24.11 29.03
N TYR A 476 -6.74 23.46 27.85
CA TYR A 476 -6.97 22.01 27.74
C TYR A 476 -5.77 21.24 27.18
N GLY A 477 -4.63 21.92 26.94
CA GLY A 477 -3.47 21.34 26.28
C GLY A 477 -3.66 21.24 24.77
N GLU A 478 -4.68 20.51 24.33
CA GLU A 478 -5.15 20.48 22.93
C GLU A 478 -6.67 20.75 22.89
N ALA A 479 -7.12 21.41 21.82
CA ALA A 479 -8.53 21.53 21.47
C ALA A 479 -8.83 20.79 20.16
N VAL A 480 -10.04 20.26 20.07
CA VAL A 480 -10.52 19.59 18.85
C VAL A 480 -10.76 20.62 17.75
N GLN A 481 -10.09 20.46 16.61
CA GLN A 481 -10.25 21.28 15.42
C GLN A 481 -10.74 20.41 14.26
N ILE A 482 -11.81 20.85 13.54
CA ILE A 482 -12.33 20.11 12.38
C ILE A 482 -12.10 20.92 11.11
N PHE A 483 -11.78 20.18 10.03
CA PHE A 483 -11.64 20.67 8.67
C PHE A 483 -12.55 19.84 7.76
N LEU A 484 -13.42 20.49 6.99
CA LEU A 484 -14.38 19.84 6.11
C LEU A 484 -14.19 20.32 4.68
N ALA A 485 -14.24 19.39 3.73
CA ALA A 485 -14.45 19.70 2.33
C ALA A 485 -15.90 19.36 1.96
N THR A 486 -16.57 20.31 1.29
CA THR A 486 -17.98 20.16 0.91
C THR A 486 -18.13 19.46 -0.44
N ALA A 487 -19.27 18.81 -0.65
CA ALA A 487 -19.62 18.20 -1.94
C ALA A 487 -20.04 19.30 -2.94
N GLU A 488 -19.49 19.26 -4.15
CA GLU A 488 -19.86 20.20 -5.22
C GLU A 488 -21.34 20.01 -5.59
N GLY A 489 -22.12 21.11 -5.52
CA GLY A 489 -23.56 21.06 -5.73
C GLY A 489 -24.38 20.40 -4.62
N GLY A 490 -23.72 20.01 -3.52
CA GLY A 490 -24.38 19.49 -2.32
C GLY A 490 -25.08 20.58 -1.49
N PRO A 491 -25.80 20.18 -0.41
CA PRO A 491 -26.38 21.14 0.52
C PRO A 491 -25.28 21.94 1.24
N ASP A 492 -25.61 23.19 1.58
CA ASP A 492 -24.74 24.06 2.35
C ASP A 492 -24.43 23.43 3.73
N VAL A 493 -23.16 23.44 4.12
CA VAL A 493 -22.70 22.95 5.40
C VAL A 493 -22.55 24.15 6.36
N ASP A 494 -23.34 24.16 7.44
CA ASP A 494 -23.25 25.16 8.49
C ASP A 494 -22.27 24.68 9.58
N PRO A 495 -21.14 25.37 9.80
CA PRO A 495 -20.15 25.01 10.82
C PRO A 495 -20.72 24.90 12.24
N GLU A 496 -21.69 25.77 12.62
CA GLU A 496 -22.31 25.72 13.95
C GLU A 496 -23.22 24.50 14.09
N ALA A 497 -24.00 24.19 13.06
CA ALA A 497 -24.84 22.98 13.05
C ALA A 497 -24.01 21.72 13.11
N VAL A 498 -22.87 21.67 12.43
CA VAL A 498 -21.92 20.56 12.52
C VAL A 498 -21.40 20.37 13.95
N GLY A 499 -20.97 21.47 14.59
CA GLY A 499 -20.51 21.43 15.99
C GLY A 499 -21.59 20.91 16.94
N ALA A 500 -22.83 21.37 16.77
CA ALA A 500 -23.97 20.91 17.58
C ALA A 500 -24.29 19.43 17.33
N ALA A 501 -24.21 18.96 16.07
CA ALA A 501 -24.41 17.56 15.72
C ALA A 501 -23.34 16.65 16.34
N VAL A 502 -22.06 17.07 16.29
CA VAL A 502 -20.95 16.36 16.94
C VAL A 502 -21.19 16.24 18.45
N THR A 503 -21.51 17.34 19.10
CA THR A 503 -21.78 17.34 20.55
C THR A 503 -22.96 16.44 20.90
N GLY A 504 -24.02 16.48 20.08
CA GLY A 504 -25.23 15.69 20.33
C GLY A 504 -25.02 14.18 20.17
N GLU A 505 -24.20 13.76 19.22
CA GLU A 505 -23.98 12.34 18.93
C GLU A 505 -22.79 11.75 19.72
N LEU A 506 -21.65 12.47 19.77
CA LEU A 506 -20.41 11.98 20.35
C LEU A 506 -20.11 12.52 21.75
N GLY A 507 -20.87 13.52 22.21
CA GLY A 507 -20.72 14.11 23.53
C GLY A 507 -19.82 15.35 23.57
N GLU A 508 -19.83 16.06 24.73
CA GLU A 508 -19.12 17.32 24.93
C GLU A 508 -17.60 17.23 24.69
N LEU A 509 -17.00 16.09 25.00
CA LEU A 509 -15.56 15.86 24.81
C LEU A 509 -15.11 16.04 23.36
N TYR A 510 -15.97 15.66 22.41
CA TYR A 510 -15.72 15.75 20.97
C TYR A 510 -16.07 17.11 20.38
N THR A 511 -16.64 18.01 21.15
CA THR A 511 -17.09 19.34 20.67
C THR A 511 -15.91 20.09 20.03
N PRO A 512 -16.02 20.46 18.74
CA PRO A 512 -14.94 21.17 18.09
C PRO A 512 -14.87 22.63 18.56
N ARG A 513 -13.66 23.14 18.75
CA ARG A 513 -13.45 24.55 19.03
C ARG A 513 -13.78 25.44 17.84
N LYS A 514 -13.45 24.95 16.64
CA LYS A 514 -13.80 25.61 15.38
C LYS A 514 -13.97 24.54 14.28
N THR A 515 -14.90 24.79 13.37
CA THR A 515 -15.08 24.03 12.14
C THR A 515 -14.65 24.92 10.97
N VAL A 516 -13.69 24.45 10.17
CA VAL A 516 -13.16 25.16 9.00
C VAL A 516 -13.66 24.48 7.74
N LEU A 517 -14.30 25.25 6.87
CA LEU A 517 -14.70 24.77 5.53
C LEU A 517 -13.59 25.08 4.52
N LEU A 518 -13.27 24.12 3.71
CA LEU A 518 -12.27 24.20 2.64
C LEU A 518 -12.87 23.66 1.34
N ASP A 519 -12.43 24.19 0.21
CA ASP A 519 -12.81 23.63 -1.10
C ASP A 519 -12.33 22.19 -1.23
N GLN A 520 -11.10 21.92 -0.77
CA GLN A 520 -10.49 20.59 -0.74
C GLN A 520 -9.56 20.46 0.48
N LEU A 521 -9.53 19.29 1.09
CA LEU A 521 -8.50 18.95 2.07
C LEU A 521 -7.19 18.63 1.34
N PRO A 522 -6.02 19.04 1.88
CA PRO A 522 -4.74 18.60 1.35
C PRO A 522 -4.63 17.09 1.47
N THR A 523 -4.16 16.46 0.39
CA THR A 523 -3.98 15.02 0.34
C THR A 523 -2.54 14.67 -0.02
N THR A 524 -2.07 13.54 0.49
CA THR A 524 -0.84 12.92 0.00
C THR A 524 -1.07 12.39 -1.42
N LYS A 525 0.00 12.11 -2.16
CA LYS A 525 -0.10 11.56 -3.52
C LYS A 525 -0.74 10.15 -3.57
N VAL A 526 -0.77 9.46 -2.44
CA VAL A 526 -1.54 8.22 -2.27
C VAL A 526 -3.00 8.47 -1.88
N GLY A 527 -3.47 9.72 -1.97
CA GLY A 527 -4.86 10.10 -1.76
C GLY A 527 -5.33 10.20 -0.31
N LYS A 528 -4.46 10.02 0.69
CA LYS A 528 -4.81 10.19 2.11
C LYS A 528 -4.82 11.66 2.48
N VAL A 529 -5.71 12.06 3.42
CA VAL A 529 -5.66 13.41 3.99
C VAL A 529 -4.30 13.65 4.65
N ASP A 530 -3.66 14.76 4.27
CA ASP A 530 -2.38 15.19 4.85
C ASP A 530 -2.61 16.05 6.09
N LYS A 531 -2.83 15.37 7.24
CA LYS A 531 -3.00 16.03 8.55
C LYS A 531 -1.80 16.91 8.94
N LYS A 532 -0.59 16.58 8.47
CA LYS A 532 0.61 17.39 8.73
C LYS A 532 0.56 18.71 7.97
N ALA A 533 0.16 18.68 6.71
CA ALA A 533 -0.04 19.90 5.91
C ALA A 533 -1.15 20.77 6.52
N LEU A 534 -2.28 20.18 6.95
CA LEU A 534 -3.35 20.87 7.64
C LEU A 534 -2.87 21.55 8.94
N ARG A 535 -2.14 20.80 9.79
CA ARG A 535 -1.59 21.35 11.05
C ARG A 535 -0.62 22.50 10.79
N THR A 536 0.26 22.34 9.78
CA THR A 536 1.21 23.41 9.41
C THR A 536 0.48 24.66 8.91
N ALA A 537 -0.52 24.49 8.05
CA ALA A 537 -1.30 25.58 7.51
C ALA A 537 -2.15 26.29 8.59
N TRP A 538 -2.69 25.53 9.56
CA TRP A 538 -3.38 26.07 10.71
C TRP A 538 -2.46 26.92 11.60
N VAL A 539 -1.30 26.37 12.01
CA VAL A 539 -0.32 27.06 12.87
C VAL A 539 0.25 28.32 12.20
N SER A 540 0.42 28.29 10.87
CA SER A 540 0.88 29.48 10.11
C SER A 540 -0.21 30.54 9.87
N GLY A 541 -1.48 30.28 10.28
CA GLY A 541 -2.62 31.19 10.02
C GLY A 541 -3.05 31.23 8.54
N SER A 542 -2.54 30.34 7.69
CA SER A 542 -2.89 30.34 6.27
C SER A 542 -4.27 29.72 5.96
N LEU A 543 -4.93 29.13 6.97
CA LEU A 543 -6.30 28.60 6.90
C LEU A 543 -7.32 29.48 7.65
N ASP A 544 -6.90 30.60 8.23
CA ASP A 544 -7.78 31.60 8.81
C ASP A 544 -8.26 32.59 7.73
N THR A 545 -9.01 32.09 6.76
CA THR A 545 -9.76 32.99 5.87
C THR A 545 -11.25 32.87 6.17
N PRO A 546 -11.98 34.00 6.25
CA PRO A 546 -13.33 34.10 6.81
C PRO A 546 -14.36 33.33 6.04
#